data_c8afd5bee87659c7d2b3e5918e8ce711
#
_entry.id   c8afd5bee87659c7d2b3e5918e8ce711
#
_cell.length_a   1.000
_cell.length_b   1.000
_cell.length_c   1.000
_cell.angle_alpha   90.00
_cell.angle_beta   90.00
_cell.angle_gamma   90.00
#
_symmetry.space_group_name_H-M   'P 1'
#
loop_
_entity.id
_entity.type
_entity.pdbx_description
1 polymer ?
#
loop_
_entity_poly.entity_id
_entity_poly.type
_entity_poly.pdbx_seq_one_letter_code
_entity_poly.pdbx_strand_id
1 'polypeptide(L)'
;SGRGPDVAATGLRMSRRAAVLALGAAVTALGGCGLRLGKGSPASLPSASQAETTRDGLARQAALISSTAGVVAQAGGTDATVAPLAEGVKQTADAQLETLGGVWEPWASQVPSSYPTAAPVPSASADATVQDLATTLGDGSTMARRAAIGAASEQDTRLFTALTVAWSLQHDLIVPASSADTPRVDVAQGSRISTGLLTSYDAARYAMEEIAARSHDPQRTQAADDAKAATSVVNAAVAAGSEDTRLGAYAAPTESSTPDVSAQVSWARQVWSAIVSAEVQEAGSAKASTPAREAAVTGAVDAARRATAWGADFSSLP
;
A
#
# COMPACT_ATOMS: atom_id res chain seq x y z
N SER A 1 32.14 -41.47 21.04
CA SER A 1 31.24 -41.33 22.21
C SER A 1 31.08 -39.87 22.57
N GLY A 2 29.93 -39.31 22.47
CA GLY A 2 29.67 -37.95 22.93
C GLY A 2 28.51 -37.32 22.14
N ARG A 3 27.27 -37.73 22.46
CA ARG A 3 26.06 -37.04 21.99
C ARG A 3 25.89 -35.76 22.81
N GLY A 4 25.85 -34.60 22.14
CA GLY A 4 25.36 -33.35 22.68
C GLY A 4 23.86 -33.19 22.36
N PRO A 5 23.06 -32.58 23.24
CA PRO A 5 21.61 -32.48 23.06
C PRO A 5 21.21 -31.34 22.12
N ASP A 6 20.28 -31.69 21.23
CA ASP A 6 19.54 -30.73 20.40
C ASP A 6 18.72 -29.75 21.27
N VAL A 7 18.99 -28.47 21.16
CA VAL A 7 18.16 -27.42 21.74
C VAL A 7 17.21 -26.93 20.64
N ALA A 8 15.99 -27.44 20.69
CA ALA A 8 14.90 -26.93 19.88
C ALA A 8 14.55 -25.50 20.32
N ALA A 9 14.87 -24.52 19.49
CA ALA A 9 14.44 -23.12 19.67
C ALA A 9 12.95 -23.00 19.32
N THR A 10 12.09 -23.10 20.33
CA THR A 10 10.67 -22.80 20.22
C THR A 10 10.49 -21.29 20.17
N GLY A 11 10.39 -20.74 18.98
CA GLY A 11 10.08 -19.32 18.78
C GLY A 11 8.65 -19.01 19.20
N LEU A 12 8.48 -18.47 20.41
CA LEU A 12 7.22 -17.88 20.84
C LEU A 12 6.92 -16.63 20.00
N ARG A 13 5.98 -16.76 19.07
CA ARG A 13 5.37 -15.59 18.42
C ARG A 13 4.46 -14.89 19.44
N MET A 14 5.00 -13.92 20.17
CA MET A 14 4.20 -13.03 20.98
C MET A 14 3.39 -12.11 20.07
N SER A 15 2.06 -12.21 20.15
CA SER A 15 1.15 -11.30 19.49
C SER A 15 1.36 -9.89 20.06
N ARG A 16 1.33 -8.85 19.20
CA ARG A 16 1.51 -7.44 19.59
C ARG A 16 0.53 -6.98 20.68
N ARG A 17 -0.58 -7.68 20.86
CA ARG A 17 -1.57 -7.46 21.93
C ARG A 17 -1.01 -7.78 23.33
N ALA A 18 -0.06 -8.71 23.44
CA ALA A 18 0.55 -9.07 24.73
C ALA A 18 1.63 -8.07 25.18
N ALA A 19 2.29 -7.36 24.27
CA ALA A 19 3.32 -6.37 24.62
C ALA A 19 2.73 -5.08 25.22
N VAL A 20 1.51 -4.69 24.84
CA VAL A 20 0.82 -3.50 25.37
C VAL A 20 0.32 -3.72 26.80
N LEU A 21 -0.02 -4.97 27.16
CA LEU A 21 -0.47 -5.32 28.52
C LEU A 21 0.67 -5.37 29.56
N ALA A 22 1.92 -5.55 29.11
CA ALA A 22 3.06 -5.65 30.04
C ALA A 22 3.58 -4.29 30.51
N LEU A 23 3.27 -3.17 29.84
CA LEU A 23 3.69 -1.82 30.26
C LEU A 23 2.68 -1.13 31.18
N GLY A 24 1.47 -1.65 31.32
CA GLY A 24 0.43 -1.08 32.18
C GLY A 24 0.47 -1.47 33.66
N ALA A 25 1.29 -2.45 34.04
CA ALA A 25 1.27 -3.07 35.38
C ALA A 25 2.28 -2.52 36.38
N ALA A 26 3.06 -1.52 36.05
CA ALA A 26 4.18 -1.04 36.91
C ALA A 26 3.92 0.26 37.68
N VAL A 27 2.71 0.82 37.70
CA VAL A 27 2.42 2.11 38.38
C VAL A 27 1.29 2.04 39.41
N THR A 28 0.97 0.90 39.99
CA THR A 28 -0.04 0.82 41.04
C THR A 28 0.49 0.21 42.36
N ALA A 29 1.49 0.84 42.95
CA ALA A 29 1.83 0.58 44.33
C ALA A 29 2.38 1.82 45.00
N LEU A 30 1.53 2.79 45.31
CA LEU A 30 1.73 3.76 46.44
C LEU A 30 0.52 4.72 46.48
N GLY A 31 -0.31 4.58 47.51
CA GLY A 31 -1.21 5.69 47.81
C GLY A 31 -2.57 5.33 48.37
N GLY A 32 -2.64 5.08 49.62
CA GLY A 32 -3.59 5.55 50.61
C GLY A 32 -5.09 5.64 50.29
N CYS A 33 -5.87 4.90 51.04
CA CYS A 33 -7.31 5.11 51.21
C CYS A 33 -7.64 6.57 51.51
N GLY A 34 -8.18 7.26 50.55
CA GLY A 34 -8.87 8.53 50.70
C GLY A 34 -10.24 8.43 50.04
N LEU A 35 -11.30 8.17 50.81
CA LEU A 35 -12.67 8.38 50.41
C LEU A 35 -12.87 9.86 50.04
N ARG A 36 -12.66 10.24 48.77
CA ARG A 36 -13.11 11.54 48.25
C ARG A 36 -14.50 11.35 47.63
N LEU A 37 -15.53 11.65 48.41
CA LEU A 37 -16.81 12.10 47.94
C LEU A 37 -16.62 13.48 47.29
N GLY A 38 -16.21 13.49 46.03
CA GLY A 38 -16.09 14.70 45.23
C GLY A 38 -16.53 14.35 43.82
N LYS A 39 -17.31 15.22 43.18
CA LYS A 39 -17.63 15.13 41.76
C LYS A 39 -16.35 15.03 40.95
N GLY A 40 -15.87 13.81 40.72
CA GLY A 40 -14.72 13.56 39.87
C GLY A 40 -15.02 14.08 38.46
N SER A 41 -14.07 14.76 37.84
CA SER A 41 -14.15 15.02 36.40
C SER A 41 -14.43 13.71 35.68
N PRO A 42 -15.32 13.68 34.68
CA PRO A 42 -15.58 12.46 33.92
C PRO A 42 -14.26 11.94 33.39
N ALA A 43 -13.98 10.67 33.56
CA ALA A 43 -12.75 10.07 33.04
C ALA A 43 -12.72 10.30 31.54
N SER A 44 -11.68 10.92 31.07
CA SER A 44 -11.49 11.11 29.63
C SER A 44 -11.22 9.76 28.96
N LEU A 45 -11.74 9.57 27.74
CA LEU A 45 -11.35 8.45 26.91
C LEU A 45 -9.82 8.41 26.77
N PRO A 46 -9.19 7.22 26.76
CA PRO A 46 -7.80 7.10 26.35
C PRO A 46 -7.62 7.80 25.01
N SER A 47 -6.66 8.70 24.89
CA SER A 47 -6.37 9.36 23.61
C SER A 47 -5.42 8.49 22.79
N ALA A 48 -5.81 8.23 21.54
CA ALA A 48 -4.92 7.58 20.57
C ALA A 48 -3.72 8.49 20.26
N SER A 49 -2.55 7.90 20.06
CA SER A 49 -1.40 8.61 19.49
C SER A 49 -1.70 9.08 18.07
N GLN A 50 -0.92 10.00 17.53
CA GLN A 50 -1.08 10.45 16.13
C GLN A 50 -0.96 9.29 15.14
N ALA A 51 -0.05 8.35 15.38
CA ALA A 51 0.11 7.16 14.53
C ALA A 51 -1.12 6.24 14.60
N GLU A 52 -1.66 6.01 15.78
CA GLU A 52 -2.91 5.24 15.97
C GLU A 52 -4.10 5.94 15.32
N THR A 53 -4.22 7.26 15.46
CA THR A 53 -5.28 8.04 14.81
C THR A 53 -5.20 7.92 13.28
N THR A 54 -3.99 7.97 12.71
CA THR A 54 -3.79 7.80 11.27
C THR A 54 -4.16 6.39 10.82
N ARG A 55 -3.73 5.37 11.56
CA ARG A 55 -4.10 3.97 11.27
C ARG A 55 -5.59 3.72 11.41
N ASP A 56 -6.24 4.25 12.44
CA ASP A 56 -7.70 4.17 12.63
C ASP A 56 -8.45 4.79 11.45
N GLY A 57 -8.01 5.96 10.99
CA GLY A 57 -8.60 6.59 9.81
C GLY A 57 -8.55 5.69 8.58
N LEU A 58 -7.40 5.06 8.30
CA LEU A 58 -7.25 4.12 7.20
C LEU A 58 -8.03 2.82 7.42
N ALA A 59 -8.11 2.32 8.65
CA ALA A 59 -8.90 1.14 8.99
C ALA A 59 -10.40 1.39 8.76
N ARG A 60 -10.91 2.55 9.14
CA ARG A 60 -12.28 2.98 8.88
C ARG A 60 -12.55 3.13 7.38
N GLN A 61 -11.58 3.64 6.63
CA GLN A 61 -11.68 3.73 5.17
C GLN A 61 -11.72 2.34 4.52
N ALA A 62 -10.88 1.39 4.97
CA ALA A 62 -10.92 0.01 4.50
C ALA A 62 -12.28 -0.66 4.81
N ALA A 63 -12.83 -0.43 6.01
CA ALA A 63 -14.17 -0.92 6.37
C ALA A 63 -15.26 -0.33 5.47
N LEU A 64 -15.18 0.95 5.14
CA LEU A 64 -16.13 1.60 4.23
C LEU A 64 -16.00 1.06 2.80
N ILE A 65 -14.78 0.86 2.30
CA ILE A 65 -14.51 0.24 0.99
C ILE A 65 -15.12 -1.17 0.96
N SER A 66 -14.85 -2.00 1.98
CA SER A 66 -15.40 -3.36 2.06
C SER A 66 -16.94 -3.35 2.06
N SER A 67 -17.55 -2.51 2.89
CA SER A 67 -19.01 -2.38 2.96
C SER A 67 -19.60 -1.93 1.63
N THR A 68 -19.04 -0.91 0.99
CA THR A 68 -19.52 -0.38 -0.29
C THR A 68 -19.37 -1.43 -1.40
N ALA A 69 -18.23 -2.10 -1.47
CA ALA A 69 -17.97 -3.16 -2.43
C ALA A 69 -18.94 -4.33 -2.25
N GLY A 70 -19.25 -4.70 -1.00
CA GLY A 70 -20.22 -5.75 -0.70
C GLY A 70 -21.65 -5.41 -1.16
N VAL A 71 -22.09 -4.17 -1.00
CA VAL A 71 -23.39 -3.72 -1.53
C VAL A 71 -23.40 -3.76 -3.06
N VAL A 72 -22.36 -3.23 -3.70
CA VAL A 72 -22.25 -3.21 -5.17
C VAL A 72 -22.20 -4.62 -5.75
N ALA A 73 -21.46 -5.55 -5.14
CA ALA A 73 -21.35 -6.93 -5.60
C ALA A 73 -22.72 -7.68 -5.56
N GLN A 74 -23.59 -7.32 -4.61
CA GLN A 74 -24.88 -7.98 -4.41
C GLN A 74 -26.04 -7.25 -5.08
N ALA A 75 -25.82 -6.04 -5.62
CA ALA A 75 -26.89 -5.24 -6.22
C ALA A 75 -27.45 -5.93 -7.47
N GLY A 76 -28.78 -6.13 -7.50
CA GLY A 76 -29.48 -6.63 -8.67
C GLY A 76 -29.40 -5.61 -9.81
N GLY A 77 -28.80 -5.99 -10.94
CA GLY A 77 -28.58 -5.10 -12.09
C GLY A 77 -27.14 -4.57 -12.23
N THR A 78 -26.25 -4.90 -11.31
CA THR A 78 -24.81 -4.68 -11.48
C THR A 78 -24.32 -5.45 -12.69
N ASP A 79 -23.52 -4.81 -13.54
CA ASP A 79 -22.90 -5.44 -14.71
C ASP A 79 -22.14 -6.70 -14.27
N ALA A 80 -22.32 -7.79 -15.05
CA ALA A 80 -21.70 -9.08 -14.74
C ALA A 80 -20.16 -9.04 -14.67
N THR A 81 -19.54 -8.03 -15.24
CA THR A 81 -18.07 -7.80 -15.16
C THR A 81 -17.69 -7.06 -13.89
N VAL A 82 -18.55 -6.21 -13.34
CA VAL A 82 -18.28 -5.38 -12.16
C VAL A 82 -18.50 -6.16 -10.86
N ALA A 83 -19.52 -7.02 -10.79
CA ALA A 83 -19.83 -7.75 -9.56
C ALA A 83 -18.64 -8.59 -9.03
N PRO A 84 -17.92 -9.40 -9.83
CA PRO A 84 -16.75 -10.12 -9.36
C PRO A 84 -15.59 -9.19 -8.99
N LEU A 85 -15.41 -8.05 -9.66
CA LEU A 85 -14.41 -7.05 -9.29
C LEU A 85 -14.74 -6.45 -7.92
N ALA A 86 -15.99 -6.07 -7.68
CA ALA A 86 -16.44 -5.54 -6.39
C ALA A 86 -16.25 -6.57 -5.27
N GLU A 87 -16.55 -7.85 -5.50
CA GLU A 87 -16.30 -8.91 -4.52
C GLU A 87 -14.79 -9.05 -4.22
N GLY A 88 -13.93 -8.99 -5.23
CA GLY A 88 -12.47 -8.97 -5.04
C GLY A 88 -12.00 -7.77 -4.22
N VAL A 89 -12.53 -6.58 -4.49
CA VAL A 89 -12.24 -5.36 -3.71
C VAL A 89 -12.67 -5.55 -2.25
N LYS A 90 -13.85 -6.11 -2.01
CA LYS A 90 -14.34 -6.40 -0.64
C LYS A 90 -13.36 -7.30 0.12
N GLN A 91 -12.98 -8.43 -0.47
CA GLN A 91 -12.09 -9.41 0.17
C GLN A 91 -10.72 -8.78 0.48
N THR A 92 -10.18 -8.00 -0.44
CA THR A 92 -8.92 -7.30 -0.23
C THR A 92 -9.02 -6.24 0.87
N ALA A 93 -10.12 -5.46 0.89
CA ALA A 93 -10.35 -4.45 1.91
C ALA A 93 -10.50 -5.06 3.31
N ASP A 94 -11.13 -6.23 3.43
CA ASP A 94 -11.21 -6.97 4.70
C ASP A 94 -9.82 -7.38 5.20
N ALA A 95 -8.95 -7.89 4.32
CA ALA A 95 -7.56 -8.24 4.65
C ALA A 95 -6.72 -7.00 5.02
N GLN A 96 -6.92 -5.89 4.33
CA GLN A 96 -6.25 -4.61 4.62
C GLN A 96 -6.70 -4.05 5.97
N LEU A 97 -7.97 -4.14 6.31
CA LEU A 97 -8.50 -3.78 7.63
C LEU A 97 -7.82 -4.58 8.74
N GLU A 98 -7.63 -5.88 8.54
CA GLU A 98 -6.92 -6.74 9.50
C GLU A 98 -5.43 -6.35 9.60
N THR A 99 -4.76 -6.10 8.47
CA THR A 99 -3.35 -5.66 8.43
C THR A 99 -3.13 -4.34 9.15
N LEU A 100 -4.08 -3.41 9.07
CA LEU A 100 -4.07 -2.14 9.80
C LEU A 100 -4.31 -2.32 11.31
N GLY A 101 -4.70 -3.51 11.76
CA GLY A 101 -4.98 -3.82 13.16
C GLY A 101 -6.43 -3.61 13.58
N GLY A 102 -7.34 -3.45 12.62
CA GLY A 102 -8.75 -3.14 12.86
C GLY A 102 -9.00 -1.67 13.22
N VAL A 103 -10.27 -1.33 13.37
CA VAL A 103 -10.67 -0.01 13.88
C VAL A 103 -10.24 0.12 15.34
N TRP A 104 -9.71 1.27 15.70
CA TRP A 104 -9.24 1.51 17.06
C TRP A 104 -10.41 1.53 18.06
N GLU A 105 -10.26 0.75 19.11
CA GLU A 105 -11.18 0.70 20.22
C GLU A 105 -10.51 1.25 21.48
N PRO A 106 -11.10 2.27 22.14
CA PRO A 106 -10.50 2.89 23.33
C PRO A 106 -10.46 1.95 24.54
N TRP A 107 -11.23 0.86 24.51
CA TRP A 107 -11.38 -0.07 25.63
C TRP A 107 -11.07 -1.50 25.21
N ALA A 108 -10.17 -2.15 25.91
CA ALA A 108 -9.85 -3.57 25.71
C ALA A 108 -10.93 -4.52 26.28
N SER A 109 -11.88 -4.02 27.06
CA SER A 109 -12.96 -4.77 27.70
C SER A 109 -14.21 -3.88 27.86
N GLN A 110 -15.30 -4.40 28.36
CA GLN A 110 -16.61 -3.74 28.46
C GLN A 110 -16.53 -2.24 28.77
N VAL A 111 -17.12 -1.44 27.89
CA VAL A 111 -17.23 0.02 28.07
C VAL A 111 -18.07 0.31 29.29
N PRO A 112 -17.59 1.07 30.29
CA PRO A 112 -18.43 1.53 31.38
C PRO A 112 -19.60 2.35 30.85
N SER A 113 -20.82 2.11 31.33
CA SER A 113 -22.05 2.72 30.83
C SER A 113 -22.13 4.26 30.91
N SER A 114 -21.16 4.90 31.57
CA SER A 114 -21.08 6.35 31.74
C SER A 114 -20.06 7.04 30.81
N TYR A 115 -19.44 6.31 29.87
CA TYR A 115 -18.41 6.87 28.98
C TYR A 115 -18.95 7.10 27.59
N PRO A 116 -18.43 8.12 26.86
CA PRO A 116 -18.79 8.31 25.47
C PRO A 116 -18.36 7.08 24.64
N THR A 117 -19.24 6.61 23.79
CA THR A 117 -18.96 5.52 22.85
C THR A 117 -18.01 6.01 21.76
N ALA A 118 -17.12 5.13 21.27
CA ALA A 118 -16.33 5.39 20.07
C ALA A 118 -17.27 5.67 18.89
N ALA A 119 -16.80 6.48 17.92
CA ALA A 119 -17.55 6.72 16.70
C ALA A 119 -17.85 5.37 16.00
N PRO A 120 -19.07 5.17 15.46
CA PRO A 120 -19.42 3.93 14.77
C PRO A 120 -18.50 3.68 13.60
N VAL A 121 -18.27 2.41 13.26
CA VAL A 121 -17.54 2.03 12.05
C VAL A 121 -18.38 2.47 10.85
N PRO A 122 -17.81 3.20 9.89
CA PRO A 122 -18.55 3.64 8.72
C PRO A 122 -19.00 2.45 7.87
N SER A 123 -20.19 2.53 7.34
CA SER A 123 -20.77 1.53 6.44
C SER A 123 -21.45 2.21 5.25
N ALA A 124 -21.53 1.49 4.14
CA ALA A 124 -22.20 1.96 2.94
C ALA A 124 -23.71 2.11 3.14
N SER A 125 -24.31 2.98 2.33
CA SER A 125 -25.76 2.99 2.11
C SER A 125 -26.21 1.68 1.43
N ALA A 126 -27.41 1.23 1.70
CA ALA A 126 -27.96 0.01 1.11
C ALA A 126 -28.18 0.10 -0.41
N ASP A 127 -28.19 1.32 -0.95
CA ASP A 127 -28.33 1.66 -2.36
C ASP A 127 -27.01 2.14 -2.99
N ALA A 128 -25.87 1.85 -2.36
CA ALA A 128 -24.56 2.25 -2.87
C ALA A 128 -24.30 1.71 -4.29
N THR A 129 -23.76 2.57 -5.12
CA THR A 129 -23.53 2.35 -6.55
C THR A 129 -22.07 2.07 -6.86
N VAL A 130 -21.79 1.66 -8.10
CA VAL A 130 -20.42 1.55 -8.63
C VAL A 130 -19.66 2.87 -8.54
N GLN A 131 -20.34 4.00 -8.75
CA GLN A 131 -19.75 5.32 -8.61
C GLN A 131 -19.38 5.64 -7.16
N ASP A 132 -20.18 5.20 -6.19
CA ASP A 132 -19.86 5.36 -4.77
C ASP A 132 -18.63 4.53 -4.40
N LEU A 133 -18.50 3.30 -4.94
CA LEU A 133 -17.30 2.47 -4.75
C LEU A 133 -16.06 3.16 -5.35
N ALA A 134 -16.16 3.68 -6.57
CA ALA A 134 -15.07 4.43 -7.21
C ALA A 134 -14.65 5.64 -6.36
N THR A 135 -15.61 6.42 -5.90
CA THR A 135 -15.36 7.58 -5.03
C THR A 135 -14.66 7.15 -3.73
N THR A 136 -15.16 6.10 -3.08
CA THR A 136 -14.61 5.60 -1.83
C THR A 136 -13.16 5.10 -2.00
N LEU A 137 -12.85 4.43 -3.10
CA LEU A 137 -11.48 4.00 -3.44
C LEU A 137 -10.56 5.19 -3.73
N GLY A 138 -11.03 6.20 -4.47
CA GLY A 138 -10.28 7.42 -4.76
C GLY A 138 -9.95 8.22 -3.50
N ASP A 139 -10.92 8.38 -2.61
CA ASP A 139 -10.72 9.03 -1.31
C ASP A 139 -9.73 8.23 -0.45
N GLY A 140 -9.86 6.90 -0.44
CA GLY A 140 -8.94 6.00 0.25
C GLY A 140 -7.52 6.15 -0.25
N SER A 141 -7.30 6.14 -1.56
CA SER A 141 -5.96 6.30 -2.14
C SER A 141 -5.34 7.66 -1.77
N THR A 142 -6.15 8.71 -1.77
CA THR A 142 -5.73 10.06 -1.36
C THR A 142 -5.36 10.11 0.13
N MET A 143 -6.16 9.47 0.97
CA MET A 143 -5.91 9.38 2.42
C MET A 143 -4.63 8.58 2.70
N ALA A 144 -4.47 7.41 2.07
CA ALA A 144 -3.28 6.55 2.23
C ALA A 144 -2.01 7.27 1.75
N ARG A 145 -2.07 7.99 0.63
CA ARG A 145 -0.97 8.82 0.13
C ARG A 145 -0.52 9.86 1.15
N ARG A 146 -1.45 10.63 1.73
CA ARG A 146 -1.12 11.62 2.76
C ARG A 146 -0.50 10.96 3.99
N ALA A 147 -1.06 9.83 4.41
CA ALA A 147 -0.54 9.05 5.53
C ALA A 147 0.88 8.55 5.25
N ALA A 148 1.17 8.01 4.06
CA ALA A 148 2.50 7.56 3.65
C ALA A 148 3.53 8.69 3.68
N ILE A 149 3.17 9.86 3.12
CA ILE A 149 4.07 11.02 3.07
C ILE A 149 4.39 11.53 4.49
N GLY A 150 3.40 11.57 5.39
CA GLY A 150 3.54 12.10 6.73
C GLY A 150 3.98 11.09 7.80
N ALA A 151 4.03 9.80 7.51
CA ALA A 151 4.34 8.77 8.50
C ALA A 151 5.71 8.97 9.14
N ALA A 152 5.78 8.77 10.46
CA ALA A 152 7.01 8.90 11.22
C ALA A 152 7.88 7.63 11.15
N SER A 153 7.27 6.44 10.98
CA SER A 153 7.99 5.18 10.90
C SER A 153 8.12 4.69 9.46
N GLU A 154 9.23 4.04 9.17
CA GLU A 154 9.48 3.38 7.89
C GLU A 154 8.43 2.29 7.60
N GLN A 155 8.05 1.52 8.60
CA GLN A 155 7.06 0.46 8.47
C GLN A 155 5.69 1.02 8.07
N ASP A 156 5.23 2.10 8.71
CA ASP A 156 3.96 2.73 8.36
C ASP A 156 4.03 3.36 6.97
N THR A 157 5.15 3.98 6.62
CA THR A 157 5.34 4.55 5.27
C THR A 157 5.18 3.47 4.20
N ARG A 158 5.84 2.33 4.36
CA ARG A 158 5.74 1.22 3.40
C ARG A 158 4.32 0.67 3.31
N LEU A 159 3.67 0.44 4.45
CA LEU A 159 2.30 -0.04 4.51
C LEU A 159 1.33 0.92 3.81
N PHE A 160 1.42 2.21 4.14
CA PHE A 160 0.51 3.21 3.58
C PHE A 160 0.79 3.48 2.09
N THR A 161 2.05 3.33 1.65
CA THR A 161 2.40 3.35 0.22
C THR A 161 1.77 2.17 -0.51
N ALA A 162 1.83 0.96 0.06
CA ALA A 162 1.20 -0.23 -0.51
C ALA A 162 -0.33 -0.06 -0.60
N LEU A 163 -0.98 0.48 0.43
CA LEU A 163 -2.41 0.82 0.39
C LEU A 163 -2.72 1.87 -0.68
N THR A 164 -1.87 2.88 -0.85
CA THR A 164 -2.03 3.88 -1.90
C THR A 164 -2.02 3.22 -3.28
N VAL A 165 -1.09 2.30 -3.53
CA VAL A 165 -1.02 1.53 -4.78
C VAL A 165 -2.28 0.69 -4.96
N ALA A 166 -2.65 -0.13 -3.97
CA ALA A 166 -3.78 -1.05 -4.06
C ALA A 166 -5.10 -0.30 -4.36
N TRP A 167 -5.42 0.74 -3.59
CA TRP A 167 -6.66 1.48 -3.78
C TRP A 167 -6.67 2.31 -5.07
N SER A 168 -5.52 2.80 -5.54
CA SER A 168 -5.42 3.45 -6.85
C SER A 168 -5.70 2.49 -7.98
N LEU A 169 -5.12 1.29 -7.96
CA LEU A 169 -5.34 0.28 -8.99
C LEU A 169 -6.76 -0.28 -8.96
N GLN A 170 -7.33 -0.50 -7.79
CA GLN A 170 -8.74 -0.93 -7.65
C GLN A 170 -9.70 0.14 -8.19
N HIS A 171 -9.41 1.42 -7.91
CA HIS A 171 -10.15 2.52 -8.51
C HIS A 171 -10.10 2.46 -10.04
N ASP A 172 -8.90 2.31 -10.61
CA ASP A 172 -8.68 2.24 -12.06
C ASP A 172 -9.38 1.02 -12.72
N LEU A 173 -9.55 -0.09 -11.98
CA LEU A 173 -10.31 -1.25 -12.43
C LEU A 173 -11.83 -1.01 -12.45
N ILE A 174 -12.33 -0.27 -11.46
CA ILE A 174 -13.78 0.03 -11.33
C ILE A 174 -14.19 1.15 -12.30
N VAL A 175 -13.33 2.14 -12.48
CA VAL A 175 -13.51 3.21 -13.47
C VAL A 175 -12.38 3.08 -14.48
N PRO A 176 -12.57 2.31 -15.56
CA PRO A 176 -11.56 2.23 -16.60
C PRO A 176 -11.25 3.62 -17.12
N ALA A 177 -10.05 4.10 -16.88
CA ALA A 177 -9.60 5.35 -17.44
C ALA A 177 -9.76 5.23 -18.96
N SER A 178 -10.56 6.12 -19.54
CA SER A 178 -10.49 6.34 -20.98
C SER A 178 -9.02 6.63 -21.26
N SER A 179 -8.38 5.79 -22.05
CA SER A 179 -6.95 5.59 -22.22
C SER A 179 -6.11 6.82 -22.62
N ALA A 180 -6.66 8.01 -22.56
CA ALA A 180 -6.04 9.20 -23.14
C ALA A 180 -5.24 10.05 -22.17
N ASP A 181 -5.56 10.12 -20.87
CA ASP A 181 -5.06 11.20 -20.02
C ASP A 181 -4.76 10.80 -18.56
N THR A 182 -4.12 9.68 -18.31
CA THR A 182 -3.47 9.53 -17.00
C THR A 182 -2.25 10.45 -17.02
N PRO A 183 -2.20 11.52 -16.21
CA PRO A 183 -1.02 12.38 -16.16
C PRO A 183 0.18 11.51 -15.83
N ARG A 184 1.16 11.44 -16.74
CA ARG A 184 2.45 10.83 -16.45
C ARG A 184 3.11 11.73 -15.43
N VAL A 185 3.13 11.28 -14.19
CA VAL A 185 3.81 12.02 -13.14
C VAL A 185 5.30 11.94 -13.45
N ASP A 186 5.92 13.10 -13.57
CA ASP A 186 7.37 13.21 -13.72
C ASP A 186 8.00 12.90 -12.34
N VAL A 187 8.30 11.63 -12.14
CA VAL A 187 8.63 11.04 -10.84
C VAL A 187 9.97 11.55 -10.30
N ALA A 188 10.82 12.09 -11.17
CA ALA A 188 12.24 12.23 -10.86
C ALA A 188 12.76 13.66 -10.86
N GLN A 189 11.92 14.68 -10.82
CA GLN A 189 12.42 16.06 -10.85
C GLN A 189 13.21 16.41 -9.58
N GLY A 190 14.54 16.39 -9.72
CA GLY A 190 15.47 17.04 -8.80
C GLY A 190 15.83 16.26 -7.53
N SER A 191 15.40 15.02 -7.35
CA SER A 191 15.73 14.21 -6.18
C SER A 191 16.76 13.13 -6.51
N ARG A 192 17.74 12.95 -5.63
CA ARG A 192 18.60 11.76 -5.63
C ARG A 192 17.78 10.55 -5.22
N ILE A 193 18.01 9.45 -5.89
CA ILE A 193 17.44 8.15 -5.55
C ILE A 193 18.55 7.17 -5.16
N SER A 194 18.19 6.08 -4.47
CA SER A 194 19.13 5.04 -4.09
C SER A 194 19.69 4.30 -5.32
N THR A 195 20.85 3.70 -5.16
CA THR A 195 21.48 2.86 -6.21
C THR A 195 20.58 1.69 -6.62
N GLY A 196 19.86 1.09 -5.67
CA GLY A 196 18.92 0.01 -5.93
C GLY A 196 17.75 0.44 -6.81
N LEU A 197 17.15 1.59 -6.53
CA LEU A 197 16.05 2.14 -7.32
C LEU A 197 16.53 2.54 -8.72
N LEU A 198 17.69 3.20 -8.84
CA LEU A 198 18.26 3.57 -10.13
C LEU A 198 18.54 2.32 -10.99
N THR A 199 19.14 1.28 -10.40
CA THR A 199 19.38 0.01 -11.10
C THR A 199 18.07 -0.64 -11.56
N SER A 200 17.01 -0.58 -10.77
CA SER A 200 15.71 -1.13 -11.14
C SER A 200 15.10 -0.41 -12.36
N TYR A 201 15.17 0.92 -12.38
CA TYR A 201 14.71 1.70 -13.54
C TYR A 201 15.58 1.47 -14.77
N ASP A 202 16.92 1.34 -14.63
CA ASP A 202 17.80 1.04 -15.76
C ASP A 202 17.56 -0.36 -16.33
N ALA A 203 17.30 -1.34 -15.46
CA ALA A 203 16.91 -2.69 -15.89
C ALA A 203 15.59 -2.68 -16.66
N ALA A 204 14.60 -1.89 -16.19
CA ALA A 204 13.33 -1.72 -16.91
C ALA A 204 13.52 -1.02 -18.25
N ARG A 205 14.32 0.05 -18.32
CA ARG A 205 14.68 0.70 -19.56
C ARG A 205 15.23 -0.31 -20.58
N TYR A 206 16.25 -1.07 -20.19
CA TYR A 206 16.87 -2.08 -21.04
C TYR A 206 15.87 -3.16 -21.50
N ALA A 207 15.08 -3.70 -20.57
CA ALA A 207 14.09 -4.71 -20.88
C ALA A 207 13.03 -4.20 -21.88
N MET A 208 12.55 -2.97 -21.67
CA MET A 208 11.54 -2.36 -22.54
C MET A 208 12.08 -2.03 -23.92
N GLU A 209 13.33 -1.58 -24.05
CA GLU A 209 14.01 -1.39 -25.35
C GLU A 209 14.12 -2.71 -26.11
N GLU A 210 14.53 -3.80 -25.45
CA GLU A 210 14.64 -5.13 -26.04
C GLU A 210 13.27 -5.70 -26.47
N ILE A 211 12.23 -5.50 -25.64
CA ILE A 211 10.86 -5.93 -25.95
C ILE A 211 10.33 -5.13 -27.15
N ALA A 212 10.51 -3.81 -27.17
CA ALA A 212 10.09 -2.96 -28.28
C ALA A 212 10.74 -3.36 -29.60
N ALA A 213 12.05 -3.71 -29.57
CA ALA A 213 12.77 -4.15 -30.76
C ALA A 213 12.28 -5.48 -31.34
N ARG A 214 11.70 -6.36 -30.50
CA ARG A 214 11.29 -7.73 -30.87
C ARG A 214 9.79 -7.91 -31.00
N SER A 215 8.99 -6.89 -30.70
CA SER A 215 7.53 -6.95 -30.70
C SER A 215 6.94 -6.22 -31.91
N HIS A 216 5.63 -6.46 -32.11
CA HIS A 216 4.79 -5.74 -33.05
C HIS A 216 3.77 -4.88 -32.27
N ASP A 217 3.12 -3.94 -32.94
CA ASP A 217 2.09 -3.13 -32.32
C ASP A 217 0.86 -3.99 -31.94
N PRO A 218 0.19 -3.66 -30.84
CA PRO A 218 0.37 -2.48 -29.96
C PRO A 218 1.50 -2.64 -28.92
N GLN A 219 2.03 -3.83 -28.73
CA GLN A 219 3.00 -4.14 -27.68
C GLN A 219 4.33 -3.37 -27.87
N ARG A 220 4.77 -3.16 -29.11
CA ARG A 220 5.93 -2.35 -29.43
C ARG A 220 5.80 -0.94 -28.92
N THR A 221 4.67 -0.28 -29.22
CA THR A 221 4.42 1.10 -28.80
C THR A 221 4.37 1.20 -27.28
N GLN A 222 3.70 0.28 -26.60
CA GLN A 222 3.66 0.24 -25.12
C GLN A 222 5.07 0.09 -24.54
N ALA A 223 5.88 -0.83 -25.03
CA ALA A 223 7.24 -1.04 -24.55
C ALA A 223 8.14 0.18 -24.82
N ALA A 224 8.03 0.82 -25.99
CA ALA A 224 8.80 2.03 -26.31
C ALA A 224 8.43 3.21 -25.39
N ASP A 225 7.17 3.37 -25.07
CA ASP A 225 6.70 4.38 -24.12
C ASP A 225 7.20 4.12 -22.70
N ASP A 226 7.20 2.86 -22.27
CA ASP A 226 7.72 2.45 -20.97
C ASP A 226 9.24 2.61 -20.88
N ALA A 227 9.99 2.27 -21.96
CA ALA A 227 11.43 2.52 -22.03
C ALA A 227 11.75 4.01 -21.89
N LYS A 228 10.99 4.87 -22.58
CA LYS A 228 11.15 6.33 -22.49
C LYS A 228 10.89 6.84 -21.07
N ALA A 229 9.86 6.33 -20.40
CA ALA A 229 9.54 6.71 -19.03
C ALA A 229 10.65 6.32 -18.06
N ALA A 230 11.16 5.07 -18.15
CA ALA A 230 12.28 4.61 -17.32
C ALA A 230 13.56 5.41 -17.59
N THR A 231 13.87 5.70 -18.87
CA THR A 231 15.00 6.55 -19.27
C THR A 231 14.92 7.94 -18.65
N SER A 232 13.75 8.53 -18.63
CA SER A 232 13.54 9.87 -18.04
C SER A 232 13.89 9.87 -16.55
N VAL A 233 13.46 8.86 -15.80
CA VAL A 233 13.79 8.73 -14.37
C VAL A 233 15.30 8.56 -14.17
N VAL A 234 15.92 7.64 -14.89
CA VAL A 234 17.37 7.37 -14.78
C VAL A 234 18.18 8.63 -15.06
N ASN A 235 17.90 9.33 -16.17
CA ASN A 235 18.62 10.52 -16.56
C ASN A 235 18.46 11.66 -15.55
N ALA A 236 17.23 11.87 -15.05
CA ALA A 236 16.96 12.89 -14.05
C ALA A 236 17.66 12.59 -12.72
N ALA A 237 17.67 11.33 -12.29
CA ALA A 237 18.34 10.90 -11.07
C ALA A 237 19.88 11.10 -11.16
N VAL A 238 20.49 10.71 -12.26
CA VAL A 238 21.93 10.93 -12.49
C VAL A 238 22.24 12.43 -12.54
N ALA A 239 21.44 13.22 -13.24
CA ALA A 239 21.60 14.68 -13.28
C ALA A 239 21.44 15.33 -11.90
N ALA A 240 20.60 14.77 -11.01
CA ALA A 240 20.46 15.20 -9.62
C ALA A 240 21.64 14.74 -8.72
N GLY A 241 22.59 13.97 -9.23
CA GLY A 241 23.78 13.49 -8.54
C GLY A 241 23.60 12.15 -7.81
N SER A 242 22.64 11.32 -8.24
CA SER A 242 22.61 9.92 -7.84
C SER A 242 23.83 9.19 -8.37
N GLU A 243 24.30 8.18 -7.65
CA GLU A 243 25.38 7.32 -8.14
C GLU A 243 24.94 6.58 -9.41
N ASP A 244 25.73 6.68 -10.46
CA ASP A 244 25.43 6.06 -11.75
C ASP A 244 25.77 4.56 -11.71
N THR A 245 24.74 3.75 -11.50
CA THR A 245 24.82 2.28 -11.42
C THR A 245 24.30 1.59 -12.69
N ARG A 246 24.16 2.34 -13.80
CA ARG A 246 23.70 1.78 -15.08
C ARG A 246 24.62 0.69 -15.58
N LEU A 247 24.02 -0.38 -16.10
CA LEU A 247 24.75 -1.49 -16.72
C LEU A 247 24.57 -1.47 -18.24
N GLY A 248 25.57 -2.00 -18.96
CA GLY A 248 25.51 -2.11 -20.42
C GLY A 248 24.50 -3.14 -20.91
N ALA A 249 24.15 -4.13 -20.10
CA ALA A 249 23.18 -5.16 -20.42
C ALA A 249 22.64 -5.85 -19.16
N TYR A 250 21.42 -6.38 -19.25
CA TYR A 250 20.78 -7.21 -18.25
C TYR A 250 20.39 -8.56 -18.86
N ALA A 251 20.42 -9.61 -18.05
CA ALA A 251 20.03 -10.95 -18.50
C ALA A 251 18.52 -10.98 -18.78
N ALA A 252 18.15 -11.28 -20.01
CA ALA A 252 16.76 -11.54 -20.37
C ALA A 252 16.38 -12.96 -19.94
N PRO A 253 15.15 -13.21 -19.42
CA PRO A 253 14.68 -14.55 -19.16
C PRO A 253 14.55 -15.31 -20.50
N THR A 254 14.99 -16.56 -20.51
CA THR A 254 14.86 -17.45 -21.67
C THR A 254 13.48 -18.10 -21.76
N GLU A 255 12.81 -18.21 -20.64
CA GLU A 255 11.48 -18.83 -20.49
C GLU A 255 10.57 -17.95 -19.65
N SER A 256 9.26 -18.10 -19.85
CA SER A 256 8.26 -17.47 -19.01
C SER A 256 8.17 -18.17 -17.65
N SER A 257 8.05 -17.38 -16.58
CA SER A 257 7.76 -17.89 -15.23
C SER A 257 6.28 -18.27 -15.05
N THR A 258 5.43 -17.92 -16.00
CA THR A 258 3.97 -18.15 -15.94
C THR A 258 3.53 -18.93 -17.17
N PRO A 259 2.77 -20.04 -17.03
CA PRO A 259 2.18 -20.74 -18.16
C PRO A 259 1.35 -19.78 -19.03
N ASP A 260 1.32 -20.01 -20.32
CA ASP A 260 0.55 -19.25 -21.33
C ASP A 260 0.89 -17.74 -21.44
N VAL A 261 1.97 -17.29 -20.81
CA VAL A 261 2.47 -15.93 -20.93
C VAL A 261 3.83 -15.95 -21.65
N SER A 262 4.04 -15.06 -22.62
CA SER A 262 5.33 -14.99 -23.30
C SER A 262 6.46 -14.55 -22.34
N ALA A 263 7.69 -14.98 -22.62
CA ALA A 263 8.86 -14.57 -21.83
C ALA A 263 9.02 -13.05 -21.80
N GLN A 264 8.69 -12.35 -22.87
CA GLN A 264 8.74 -10.88 -22.95
C GLN A 264 7.73 -10.20 -22.00
N VAL A 265 6.46 -10.68 -22.00
CA VAL A 265 5.44 -10.15 -21.09
C VAL A 265 5.80 -10.48 -19.63
N SER A 266 6.30 -11.69 -19.37
CA SER A 266 6.77 -12.07 -18.03
C SER A 266 7.91 -11.17 -17.57
N TRP A 267 8.85 -10.85 -18.45
CA TRP A 267 9.97 -9.94 -18.16
C TRP A 267 9.48 -8.52 -17.87
N ALA A 268 8.57 -7.99 -18.69
CA ALA A 268 7.96 -6.69 -18.46
C ALA A 268 7.28 -6.59 -17.09
N ARG A 269 6.46 -7.60 -16.73
CA ARG A 269 5.84 -7.69 -15.39
C ARG A 269 6.90 -7.68 -14.28
N GLN A 270 7.95 -8.47 -14.43
CA GLN A 270 9.00 -8.61 -13.42
C GLN A 270 9.74 -7.29 -13.18
N VAL A 271 10.18 -6.59 -14.23
CA VAL A 271 10.96 -5.36 -14.05
C VAL A 271 10.11 -4.24 -13.46
N TRP A 272 8.87 -4.07 -13.91
CA TRP A 272 7.98 -3.06 -13.32
C TRP A 272 7.55 -3.40 -11.90
N SER A 273 7.33 -4.69 -11.57
CA SER A 273 7.06 -5.12 -10.20
C SER A 273 8.26 -4.88 -9.28
N ALA A 274 9.48 -5.07 -9.78
CA ALA A 274 10.69 -4.75 -9.02
C ALA A 274 10.80 -3.25 -8.71
N ILE A 275 10.40 -2.38 -9.64
CA ILE A 275 10.34 -0.93 -9.39
C ILE A 275 9.30 -0.61 -8.32
N VAL A 276 8.10 -1.21 -8.33
CA VAL A 276 7.11 -1.01 -7.26
C VAL A 276 7.73 -1.29 -5.89
N SER A 277 8.40 -2.42 -5.76
CA SER A 277 9.06 -2.80 -4.51
C SER A 277 10.18 -1.82 -4.12
N ALA A 278 10.99 -1.39 -5.10
CA ALA A 278 12.08 -0.44 -4.86
C ALA A 278 11.56 0.96 -4.46
N GLU A 279 10.48 1.44 -5.08
CA GLU A 279 9.85 2.71 -4.73
C GLU A 279 9.20 2.68 -3.33
N VAL A 280 8.58 1.57 -2.95
CA VAL A 280 8.05 1.38 -1.58
C VAL A 280 9.20 1.43 -0.56
N GLN A 281 10.36 0.83 -0.86
CA GLN A 281 11.55 0.89 -0.02
C GLN A 281 12.10 2.32 0.04
N GLU A 282 12.20 3.00 -1.10
CA GLU A 282 12.67 4.39 -1.20
C GLU A 282 11.78 5.32 -0.38
N ALA A 283 10.44 5.18 -0.49
CA ALA A 283 9.50 5.94 0.32
C ALA A 283 9.72 5.73 1.82
N GLY A 284 9.93 4.47 2.24
CA GLY A 284 10.22 4.12 3.64
C GLY A 284 11.49 4.76 4.16
N SER A 285 12.54 4.81 3.34
CA SER A 285 13.86 5.34 3.70
C SER A 285 13.93 6.86 3.64
N ALA A 286 13.09 7.51 2.83
CA ALA A 286 13.06 8.96 2.69
C ALA A 286 12.49 9.63 3.96
N LYS A 287 12.98 10.82 4.27
CA LYS A 287 12.49 11.61 5.41
C LYS A 287 11.02 12.01 5.22
N ALA A 288 10.26 11.98 6.31
CA ALA A 288 8.84 12.36 6.32
C ALA A 288 8.60 13.76 5.73
N SER A 289 7.52 13.88 4.98
CA SER A 289 7.06 15.15 4.38
C SER A 289 8.09 15.83 3.47
N THR A 290 8.94 15.04 2.81
CA THR A 290 9.90 15.54 1.81
C THR A 290 9.43 15.27 0.39
N PRO A 291 9.86 16.09 -0.58
CA PRO A 291 9.61 15.83 -2.00
C PRO A 291 10.12 14.46 -2.46
N ALA A 292 11.23 13.96 -1.89
CA ALA A 292 11.75 12.64 -2.20
C ALA A 292 10.77 11.51 -1.82
N ARG A 293 10.18 11.57 -0.62
CA ARG A 293 9.14 10.61 -0.20
C ARG A 293 7.90 10.70 -1.07
N GLU A 294 7.45 11.91 -1.36
CA GLU A 294 6.30 12.14 -2.23
C GLU A 294 6.52 11.58 -3.63
N ALA A 295 7.71 11.79 -4.20
CA ALA A 295 8.11 11.24 -5.49
C ALA A 295 8.09 9.71 -5.47
N ALA A 296 8.66 9.08 -4.43
CA ALA A 296 8.68 7.62 -4.30
C ALA A 296 7.28 7.02 -4.19
N VAL A 297 6.38 7.61 -3.38
CA VAL A 297 4.96 7.15 -3.30
C VAL A 297 4.28 7.27 -4.67
N THR A 298 4.55 8.34 -5.41
CA THR A 298 4.01 8.54 -6.76
C THR A 298 4.60 7.53 -7.74
N GLY A 299 5.91 7.28 -7.66
CA GLY A 299 6.63 6.30 -8.48
C GLY A 299 6.12 4.89 -8.29
N ALA A 300 5.80 4.51 -7.05
CA ALA A 300 5.20 3.20 -6.77
C ALA A 300 3.86 3.01 -7.49
N VAL A 301 2.99 4.02 -7.50
CA VAL A 301 1.70 3.97 -8.21
C VAL A 301 1.89 3.92 -9.73
N ASP A 302 2.78 4.76 -10.29
CA ASP A 302 3.07 4.74 -11.74
C ASP A 302 3.64 3.40 -12.20
N ALA A 303 4.63 2.88 -11.47
CA ALA A 303 5.23 1.57 -11.77
C ALA A 303 4.20 0.42 -11.68
N ALA A 304 3.31 0.47 -10.70
CA ALA A 304 2.26 -0.54 -10.55
C ALA A 304 1.24 -0.47 -11.69
N ARG A 305 0.85 0.70 -12.14
CA ARG A 305 -0.01 0.89 -13.34
C ARG A 305 0.64 0.31 -14.58
N ARG A 306 1.95 0.55 -14.79
CA ARG A 306 2.70 -0.04 -15.91
C ARG A 306 2.77 -1.55 -15.81
N ALA A 307 3.10 -2.09 -14.64
CA ALA A 307 3.11 -3.53 -14.41
C ALA A 307 1.72 -4.16 -14.69
N THR A 308 0.64 -3.51 -14.23
CA THR A 308 -0.74 -3.95 -14.47
C THR A 308 -1.10 -3.89 -15.96
N ALA A 309 -0.64 -2.89 -16.71
CA ALA A 309 -0.82 -2.83 -18.16
C ALA A 309 -0.14 -4.01 -18.89
N TRP A 310 0.90 -4.62 -18.30
CA TRP A 310 1.50 -5.88 -18.73
C TRP A 310 0.84 -7.11 -18.13
N GLY A 311 -0.19 -6.93 -17.28
CA GLY A 311 -0.98 -7.99 -16.66
C GLY A 311 -0.45 -8.49 -15.32
N ALA A 312 0.35 -7.71 -14.61
CA ALA A 312 0.63 -7.97 -13.20
C ALA A 312 -0.56 -7.57 -12.34
N ASP A 313 -0.72 -8.23 -11.19
CA ASP A 313 -1.77 -7.93 -10.22
C ASP A 313 -1.17 -7.42 -8.91
N PHE A 314 -1.54 -6.21 -8.53
CA PHE A 314 -1.20 -5.58 -7.26
C PHE A 314 -2.44 -5.19 -6.44
N SER A 315 -3.62 -5.57 -6.90
CA SER A 315 -4.88 -5.21 -6.24
C SER A 315 -4.99 -5.80 -4.83
N SER A 316 -4.26 -6.89 -4.57
CA SER A 316 -4.23 -7.60 -3.29
C SER A 316 -3.10 -7.17 -2.34
N LEU A 317 -2.39 -6.08 -2.62
CA LEU A 317 -1.38 -5.58 -1.69
C LEU A 317 -2.01 -5.25 -0.33
N PRO A 318 -1.31 -5.61 0.77
CA PRO A 318 -1.82 -5.47 2.12
C PRO A 318 -2.08 -4.05 2.52
#